data_a55b81813cd256a9e450358f8cdcb040
#
_entry.id   a55b81813cd256a9e450358f8cdcb040
#
_cell.length_a   1.000
_cell.length_b   1.000
_cell.length_c   1.000
_cell.angle_alpha   90.00
_cell.angle_beta   90.00
_cell.angle_gamma   90.00
#
_symmetry.space_group_name_H-M   'P 1'
#
loop_
_entity.id
_entity.type
_entity.pdbx_description
1 polymer ?
#
loop_
_entity_poly.entity_id
_entity_poly.type
_entity_poly.pdbx_seq_one_letter_code
_entity_poly.pdbx_strand_id
1 'polypeptide(L)'
;NVHIVPEQRFRDGFKVAGDDILLDVIQEFILPSFEKALQDAGVKAPASLMSRLCGAESGSAQDMVLRQQLNLQVFTPLGLELLRQYELYNPEFPVVASTHTYLELLGKDAISQSVLDYVNSAVRRELGGQTDFDLCKTPITFDLQVMHGAFLNGQINITKILGALCEVIAHYPCDMLLLTGRPSRLPGIQAFIRKMLPLPPGRILALQNYRTGGWYPFHKNGLIDDPKSTASVGAMLCLLCANHSVPNFYFRSSALKPYSTIKHLGVIDLSNIITDADVLYRDLKSADGRIVLPEIGEGLDARTPALEMRGDMRLGFRQLAAERWSASPLYTLSFTP
;
A
#
# COMPACT_ATOMS: atom_id res chain seq x y z
N ASN A 1 29.59 5.32 26.82
CA ASN A 1 29.43 4.36 25.70
C ASN A 1 28.03 3.78 25.73
N VAL A 2 27.34 3.82 24.62
CA VAL A 2 26.00 3.22 24.43
C VAL A 2 26.16 1.92 23.66
N HIS A 3 25.65 0.83 24.23
CA HIS A 3 25.62 -0.48 23.57
C HIS A 3 24.18 -0.80 23.18
N ILE A 4 23.93 -1.00 21.90
CA ILE A 4 22.63 -1.34 21.34
C ILE A 4 22.64 -2.81 20.95
N VAL A 5 21.87 -3.61 21.69
CA VAL A 5 21.70 -5.06 21.43
C VAL A 5 20.21 -5.27 21.21
N PRO A 6 19.73 -5.37 19.97
CA PRO A 6 18.32 -5.57 19.70
C PRO A 6 17.90 -7.00 20.10
N GLU A 7 16.78 -7.11 20.80
CA GLU A 7 16.11 -8.37 21.10
C GLU A 7 14.76 -8.42 20.40
N GLN A 8 14.65 -9.29 19.42
CA GLN A 8 13.40 -9.42 18.66
C GLN A 8 12.44 -10.36 19.39
N ARG A 9 11.32 -9.82 19.88
CA ARG A 9 10.26 -10.57 20.56
C ARG A 9 9.20 -11.11 19.60
N PHE A 10 8.83 -10.28 18.62
CA PHE A 10 7.82 -10.61 17.62
C PHE A 10 8.15 -9.93 16.31
N ARG A 11 7.76 -10.53 15.21
CA ARG A 11 7.82 -9.96 13.86
C ARG A 11 6.71 -10.55 13.02
N ASP A 12 6.00 -9.68 12.31
CA ASP A 12 5.03 -10.08 11.31
C ASP A 12 5.07 -9.09 10.14
N GLY A 13 4.44 -9.45 9.02
CA GLY A 13 4.37 -8.64 7.82
C GLY A 13 3.04 -8.83 7.10
N PHE A 14 2.48 -7.73 6.63
CA PHE A 14 1.22 -7.69 5.90
C PHE A 14 1.44 -7.11 4.50
N LYS A 15 0.66 -7.57 3.53
CA LYS A 15 0.71 -7.07 2.13
C LYS A 15 -0.16 -5.83 1.89
N VAL A 16 -0.63 -5.17 2.92
CA VAL A 16 -1.44 -3.93 2.79
C VAL A 16 -0.54 -2.74 3.03
N ALA A 17 -0.47 -1.85 2.06
CA ALA A 17 0.42 -0.71 2.06
C ALA A 17 -0.29 0.59 1.61
N GLY A 18 0.48 1.62 1.26
CA GLY A 18 -0.06 2.90 0.84
C GLY A 18 -0.93 2.84 -0.42
N ASP A 19 -0.61 1.94 -1.34
CA ASP A 19 -1.38 1.77 -2.58
C ASP A 19 -2.77 1.18 -2.31
N ASP A 20 -2.91 0.32 -1.30
CA ASP A 20 -4.22 -0.21 -0.88
C ASP A 20 -5.07 0.89 -0.23
N ILE A 21 -4.45 1.78 0.56
CA ILE A 21 -5.15 2.95 1.11
C ILE A 21 -5.62 3.86 -0.02
N LEU A 22 -4.78 4.11 -1.02
CA LEU A 22 -5.16 4.91 -2.18
C LEU A 22 -6.32 4.28 -2.94
N LEU A 23 -6.30 2.96 -3.12
CA LEU A 23 -7.40 2.23 -3.76
C LEU A 23 -8.71 2.38 -2.96
N ASP A 24 -8.67 2.17 -1.65
CA ASP A 24 -9.82 2.37 -0.78
C ASP A 24 -10.36 3.81 -0.87
N VAL A 25 -9.47 4.82 -0.86
CA VAL A 25 -9.86 6.23 -1.00
C VAL A 25 -10.50 6.51 -2.34
N ILE A 26 -9.98 5.94 -3.43
CA ILE A 26 -10.60 6.08 -4.75
C ILE A 26 -12.00 5.44 -4.74
N GLN A 27 -12.13 4.25 -4.20
CA GLN A 27 -13.41 3.51 -4.18
C GLN A 27 -14.47 4.18 -3.30
N GLU A 28 -14.08 4.68 -2.13
CA GLU A 28 -15.01 5.22 -1.12
C GLU A 28 -15.34 6.71 -1.33
N PHE A 29 -14.47 7.49 -1.97
CA PHE A 29 -14.64 8.94 -2.06
C PHE A 29 -14.63 9.48 -3.49
N ILE A 30 -13.76 8.97 -4.36
CA ILE A 30 -13.61 9.52 -5.72
C ILE A 30 -14.66 8.94 -6.65
N LEU A 31 -14.79 7.62 -6.73
CA LEU A 31 -15.75 6.97 -7.62
C LEU A 31 -17.21 7.31 -7.28
N PRO A 32 -17.65 7.34 -6.01
CA PRO A 32 -19.02 7.77 -5.69
C PRO A 32 -19.30 9.22 -6.06
N SER A 33 -18.31 10.12 -5.95
CA SER A 33 -18.45 11.50 -6.40
C SER A 33 -18.61 11.59 -7.92
N PHE A 34 -17.87 10.79 -8.66
CA PHE A 34 -18.00 10.72 -10.12
C PHE A 34 -19.34 10.09 -10.53
N GLU A 35 -19.78 9.04 -9.88
CA GLU A 35 -21.10 8.44 -10.10
C GLU A 35 -22.22 9.45 -9.90
N LYS A 36 -22.15 10.23 -8.82
CA LYS A 36 -23.10 11.32 -8.56
C LYS A 36 -23.07 12.38 -9.65
N ALA A 37 -21.90 12.77 -10.12
CA ALA A 37 -21.81 13.75 -11.23
C ALA A 37 -22.45 13.24 -12.53
N LEU A 38 -22.33 11.95 -12.83
CA LEU A 38 -23.01 11.31 -13.96
C LEU A 38 -24.53 11.31 -13.78
N GLN A 39 -24.99 11.06 -12.56
CA GLN A 39 -26.41 11.11 -12.21
C GLN A 39 -26.97 12.53 -12.34
N ASP A 40 -26.24 13.52 -11.82
CA ASP A 40 -26.60 14.94 -11.91
C ASP A 40 -26.62 15.44 -13.37
N ALA A 41 -25.79 14.85 -14.24
CA ALA A 41 -25.83 15.10 -15.68
C ALA A 41 -27.03 14.44 -16.39
N GLY A 42 -27.82 13.62 -15.72
CA GLY A 42 -29.01 12.97 -16.25
C GLY A 42 -28.82 11.53 -16.74
N VAL A 43 -27.67 10.90 -16.47
CA VAL A 43 -27.43 9.49 -16.83
C VAL A 43 -28.36 8.61 -16.00
N LYS A 44 -29.20 7.79 -16.66
CA LYS A 44 -30.21 6.95 -15.99
C LYS A 44 -29.62 5.76 -15.23
N ALA A 45 -28.52 5.22 -15.71
CA ALA A 45 -27.84 4.06 -15.13
C ALA A 45 -26.35 4.35 -14.91
N PRO A 46 -25.97 5.26 -13.98
CA PRO A 46 -24.60 5.71 -13.80
C PRO A 46 -23.66 4.56 -13.40
N ALA A 47 -24.10 3.63 -12.56
CA ALA A 47 -23.30 2.47 -12.16
C ALA A 47 -22.91 1.58 -13.37
N SER A 48 -23.85 1.36 -14.32
CA SER A 48 -23.54 0.61 -15.54
C SER A 48 -22.56 1.35 -16.44
N LEU A 49 -22.68 2.67 -16.55
CA LEU A 49 -21.73 3.48 -17.32
C LEU A 49 -20.35 3.44 -16.65
N MET A 50 -20.28 3.55 -15.33
CA MET A 50 -19.03 3.45 -14.58
C MET A 50 -18.36 2.08 -14.76
N SER A 51 -19.14 0.98 -14.72
CA SER A 51 -18.60 -0.36 -14.97
C SER A 51 -17.94 -0.44 -16.36
N ARG A 52 -18.53 0.17 -17.37
CA ARG A 52 -17.97 0.25 -18.73
C ARG A 52 -16.74 1.16 -18.83
N LEU A 53 -16.74 2.29 -18.11
CA LEU A 53 -15.64 3.26 -18.16
C LEU A 53 -14.43 2.83 -17.31
N CYS A 54 -14.65 2.19 -16.18
CA CYS A 54 -13.62 1.91 -15.17
C CYS A 54 -13.51 0.44 -14.78
N GLY A 55 -14.52 -0.39 -15.10
CA GLY A 55 -14.60 -1.77 -14.66
C GLY A 55 -13.68 -2.72 -15.44
N ALA A 56 -13.56 -3.94 -14.94
CA ALA A 56 -12.76 -5.01 -15.51
C ALA A 56 -13.50 -5.78 -16.64
N GLU A 57 -14.66 -5.30 -17.09
CA GLU A 57 -15.41 -5.97 -18.14
C GLU A 57 -14.61 -6.13 -19.44
N SER A 58 -14.90 -7.19 -20.19
CA SER A 58 -14.28 -7.43 -21.49
C SER A 58 -14.58 -6.28 -22.46
N GLY A 59 -13.55 -5.72 -23.05
CA GLY A 59 -13.61 -4.65 -24.02
C GLY A 59 -12.56 -4.84 -25.12
N SER A 60 -12.55 -3.97 -26.10
CA SER A 60 -11.47 -3.92 -27.06
C SER A 60 -10.13 -3.60 -26.37
N ALA A 61 -9.01 -3.99 -26.97
CA ALA A 61 -7.68 -3.64 -26.47
C ALA A 61 -7.53 -2.11 -26.27
N GLN A 62 -8.14 -1.33 -27.16
CA GLN A 62 -8.16 0.12 -27.07
C GLN A 62 -8.96 0.62 -25.86
N ASP A 63 -10.12 0.03 -25.56
CA ASP A 63 -10.92 0.37 -24.39
C ASP A 63 -10.15 0.07 -23.10
N MET A 64 -9.43 -1.04 -23.06
CA MET A 64 -8.61 -1.39 -21.89
C MET A 64 -7.49 -0.35 -21.63
N VAL A 65 -6.84 0.11 -22.69
CA VAL A 65 -5.82 1.19 -22.58
C VAL A 65 -6.45 2.50 -22.09
N LEU A 66 -7.61 2.88 -22.63
CA LEU A 66 -8.29 4.11 -22.22
C LEU A 66 -8.80 4.07 -20.78
N ARG A 67 -9.31 2.92 -20.32
CA ARG A 67 -9.67 2.68 -18.92
C ARG A 67 -8.46 2.83 -17.99
N GLN A 68 -7.33 2.23 -18.37
CA GLN A 68 -6.09 2.37 -17.61
C GLN A 68 -5.62 3.82 -17.56
N GLN A 69 -5.67 4.53 -18.68
CA GLN A 69 -5.31 5.95 -18.74
C GLN A 69 -6.26 6.83 -17.93
N LEU A 70 -7.57 6.55 -17.93
CA LEU A 70 -8.54 7.25 -17.09
C LEU A 70 -8.18 7.09 -15.60
N ASN A 71 -7.87 5.87 -15.16
CA ASN A 71 -7.45 5.64 -13.79
C ASN A 71 -6.15 6.38 -13.44
N LEU A 72 -5.16 6.35 -14.33
CA LEU A 72 -3.85 6.97 -14.08
C LEU A 72 -3.87 8.50 -14.18
N GLN A 73 -4.69 9.07 -15.07
CA GLN A 73 -4.71 10.51 -15.31
C GLN A 73 -5.76 11.24 -14.46
N VAL A 74 -6.79 10.55 -13.98
CA VAL A 74 -7.91 11.18 -13.26
C VAL A 74 -8.02 10.63 -11.83
N PHE A 75 -8.42 9.38 -11.66
CA PHE A 75 -8.80 8.88 -10.33
C PHE A 75 -7.61 8.72 -9.38
N THR A 76 -6.48 8.24 -9.86
CA THR A 76 -5.26 8.12 -9.05
C THR A 76 -4.75 9.48 -8.59
N PRO A 77 -4.58 10.50 -9.45
CA PRO A 77 -4.16 11.83 -9.00
C PRO A 77 -5.16 12.52 -8.06
N LEU A 78 -6.47 12.35 -8.27
CA LEU A 78 -7.49 12.88 -7.35
C LEU A 78 -7.40 12.21 -5.97
N GLY A 79 -7.23 10.89 -5.93
CA GLY A 79 -7.04 10.16 -4.68
C GLY A 79 -5.76 10.58 -3.94
N LEU A 80 -4.66 10.78 -4.67
CA LEU A 80 -3.39 11.28 -4.11
C LEU A 80 -3.54 12.71 -3.57
N GLU A 81 -4.27 13.58 -4.25
CA GLU A 81 -4.51 14.94 -3.79
C GLU A 81 -5.38 14.96 -2.53
N LEU A 82 -6.43 14.13 -2.48
CA LEU A 82 -7.23 13.98 -1.28
C LEU A 82 -6.38 13.48 -0.10
N LEU A 83 -5.55 12.47 -0.30
CA LEU A 83 -4.62 11.97 0.72
C LEU A 83 -3.63 13.04 1.16
N ARG A 84 -3.10 13.84 0.22
CA ARG A 84 -2.18 14.94 0.51
C ARG A 84 -2.82 16.01 1.40
N GLN A 85 -4.06 16.38 1.12
CA GLN A 85 -4.81 17.33 1.97
C GLN A 85 -5.11 16.70 3.33
N TYR A 86 -5.44 15.42 3.36
CA TYR A 86 -5.73 14.72 4.59
C TYR A 86 -4.49 14.52 5.49
N GLU A 87 -3.28 14.41 4.94
CA GLU A 87 -2.04 14.41 5.74
C GLU A 87 -1.89 15.68 6.61
N LEU A 88 -2.49 16.79 6.18
CA LEU A 88 -2.45 18.09 6.88
C LEU A 88 -3.68 18.33 7.78
N TYR A 89 -4.65 17.42 7.73
CA TYR A 89 -5.88 17.57 8.51
C TYR A 89 -5.62 17.42 10.00
N ASN A 90 -6.13 18.37 10.77
CA ASN A 90 -6.14 18.30 12.23
C ASN A 90 -7.59 18.13 12.72
N PRO A 91 -7.94 16.97 13.33
CA PRO A 91 -9.31 16.70 13.78
C PRO A 91 -9.77 17.62 14.94
N GLU A 92 -8.86 18.34 15.59
CA GLU A 92 -9.19 19.31 16.64
C GLU A 92 -9.77 20.62 16.10
N PHE A 93 -9.55 20.89 14.81
CA PHE A 93 -10.05 22.08 14.15
C PHE A 93 -11.10 21.70 13.08
N PRO A 94 -12.33 22.24 13.17
CA PRO A 94 -13.34 21.97 12.17
C PRO A 94 -12.90 22.53 10.81
N VAL A 95 -12.94 21.68 9.80
CA VAL A 95 -12.66 22.05 8.42
C VAL A 95 -13.95 21.88 7.62
N VAL A 96 -14.32 22.94 6.90
CA VAL A 96 -15.47 22.90 6.00
C VAL A 96 -15.09 22.07 4.77
N ALA A 97 -15.99 21.22 4.32
CA ALA A 97 -15.81 20.49 3.06
C ALA A 97 -15.57 21.45 1.91
N SER A 98 -14.57 21.16 1.09
CA SER A 98 -14.21 21.98 -0.06
C SER A 98 -14.64 21.30 -1.35
N THR A 99 -15.27 22.07 -2.25
CA THR A 99 -15.67 21.59 -3.58
C THR A 99 -14.79 22.22 -4.64
N HIS A 100 -14.24 21.38 -5.49
CA HIS A 100 -13.36 21.75 -6.58
C HIS A 100 -13.81 21.07 -7.87
N THR A 101 -13.35 21.54 -9.00
CA THR A 101 -13.45 20.80 -10.28
C THR A 101 -12.23 19.93 -10.50
N TYR A 102 -12.35 18.90 -11.33
CA TYR A 102 -11.19 18.07 -11.69
C TYR A 102 -10.06 18.90 -12.30
N LEU A 103 -10.41 19.90 -13.13
CA LEU A 103 -9.42 20.80 -13.72
C LEU A 103 -8.64 21.62 -12.70
N GLU A 104 -9.32 22.10 -11.64
CA GLU A 104 -8.66 22.86 -10.56
C GLU A 104 -7.67 22.01 -9.77
N LEU A 105 -8.01 20.74 -9.52
CA LEU A 105 -7.16 19.83 -8.74
C LEU A 105 -6.02 19.23 -9.57
N LEU A 106 -6.28 18.84 -10.81
CA LEU A 106 -5.33 18.14 -11.65
C LEU A 106 -4.46 19.09 -12.49
N GLY A 107 -4.98 20.26 -12.80
CA GLY A 107 -4.31 21.21 -13.68
C GLY A 107 -4.69 21.06 -15.15
N LYS A 108 -4.31 22.09 -15.91
CA LYS A 108 -4.59 22.17 -17.34
C LYS A 108 -3.82 21.13 -18.10
N ASP A 109 -3.93 20.41 -18.87
CA ASP A 109 -3.11 19.43 -19.62
C ASP A 109 -2.78 18.13 -18.87
N ALA A 110 -3.34 17.91 -17.66
CA ALA A 110 -3.15 16.67 -16.92
C ALA A 110 -3.90 15.48 -17.54
N ILE A 111 -5.02 15.74 -18.20
CA ILE A 111 -5.88 14.74 -18.83
C ILE A 111 -5.70 14.83 -20.34
N SER A 112 -5.31 13.72 -20.97
CA SER A 112 -5.15 13.68 -22.43
C SER A 112 -6.48 13.80 -23.16
N GLN A 113 -6.46 14.37 -24.36
CA GLN A 113 -7.65 14.52 -25.19
C GLN A 113 -8.37 13.20 -25.46
N SER A 114 -7.60 12.12 -25.61
CA SER A 114 -8.15 10.76 -25.81
C SER A 114 -8.99 10.28 -24.62
N VAL A 115 -8.59 10.61 -23.39
CA VAL A 115 -9.35 10.27 -22.17
C VAL A 115 -10.58 11.18 -22.06
N LEU A 116 -10.47 12.46 -22.36
CA LEU A 116 -11.61 13.38 -22.39
C LEU A 116 -12.65 12.92 -23.39
N ASP A 117 -12.23 12.61 -24.61
CA ASP A 117 -13.12 12.13 -25.67
C ASP A 117 -13.76 10.79 -25.32
N TYR A 118 -13.01 9.88 -24.68
CA TYR A 118 -13.51 8.60 -24.23
C TYR A 118 -14.67 8.75 -23.25
N VAL A 119 -14.50 9.55 -22.20
CA VAL A 119 -15.52 9.76 -21.17
C VAL A 119 -16.68 10.61 -21.69
N ASN A 120 -16.39 11.79 -22.25
CA ASN A 120 -17.42 12.73 -22.70
C ASN A 120 -18.29 12.14 -23.83
N SER A 121 -17.70 11.36 -24.74
CA SER A 121 -18.46 10.67 -25.80
C SER A 121 -19.32 9.53 -25.25
N ALA A 122 -18.85 8.82 -24.21
CA ALA A 122 -19.65 7.78 -23.56
C ALA A 122 -20.87 8.38 -22.85
N VAL A 123 -20.69 9.47 -22.11
CA VAL A 123 -21.80 10.21 -21.47
C VAL A 123 -22.76 10.78 -22.52
N ARG A 124 -22.25 11.38 -23.58
CA ARG A 124 -23.08 11.92 -24.67
C ARG A 124 -23.95 10.84 -25.32
N ARG A 125 -23.42 9.66 -25.52
CA ARG A 125 -24.19 8.52 -26.08
C ARG A 125 -25.33 8.09 -25.14
N GLU A 126 -25.08 8.04 -23.82
CA GLU A 126 -26.11 7.70 -22.84
C GLU A 126 -27.24 8.75 -22.79
N LEU A 127 -26.94 9.99 -23.04
CA LEU A 127 -27.87 11.12 -22.99
C LEU A 127 -28.54 11.44 -24.35
N GLY A 128 -28.33 10.61 -25.37
CA GLY A 128 -28.98 10.76 -26.67
C GLY A 128 -28.42 11.90 -27.56
N GLY A 129 -27.19 12.31 -27.30
CA GLY A 129 -26.42 13.19 -28.24
C GLY A 129 -26.21 14.63 -27.80
N GLN A 130 -27.02 15.19 -26.91
CA GLN A 130 -26.80 16.54 -26.38
C GLN A 130 -26.53 16.50 -24.89
N THR A 131 -25.43 17.11 -24.46
CA THR A 131 -25.07 17.25 -23.05
C THR A 131 -24.02 18.34 -22.89
N ASP A 132 -24.10 19.04 -21.77
CA ASP A 132 -23.09 20.00 -21.31
C ASP A 132 -22.04 19.31 -20.40
N PHE A 133 -22.09 17.96 -20.26
CA PHE A 133 -21.14 17.24 -19.44
C PHE A 133 -19.72 17.38 -19.98
N ASP A 134 -18.83 17.77 -19.10
CA ASP A 134 -17.40 17.94 -19.35
C ASP A 134 -16.64 17.35 -18.15
N LEU A 135 -15.82 16.32 -18.39
CA LEU A 135 -15.04 15.67 -17.34
C LEU A 135 -14.18 16.66 -16.55
N CYS A 136 -13.60 17.66 -17.22
CA CYS A 136 -12.77 18.66 -16.56
C CYS A 136 -13.56 19.54 -15.58
N LYS A 137 -14.84 19.77 -15.84
CA LYS A 137 -15.73 20.57 -14.99
C LYS A 137 -16.47 19.76 -13.94
N THR A 138 -16.25 18.44 -13.89
CA THR A 138 -16.88 17.57 -12.91
C THR A 138 -16.52 18.03 -11.49
N PRO A 139 -17.53 18.32 -10.65
CA PRO A 139 -17.28 18.74 -9.27
C PRO A 139 -16.90 17.55 -8.41
N ILE A 140 -16.01 17.77 -7.45
CA ILE A 140 -15.67 16.82 -6.39
C ILE A 140 -15.60 17.56 -5.07
N THR A 141 -16.17 16.97 -4.03
CA THR A 141 -16.15 17.52 -2.68
C THR A 141 -15.22 16.70 -1.80
N PHE A 142 -14.24 17.36 -1.22
CA PHE A 142 -13.33 16.78 -0.24
C PHE A 142 -13.85 17.09 1.16
N ASP A 143 -14.38 16.07 1.83
CA ASP A 143 -14.78 16.13 3.24
C ASP A 143 -13.79 15.33 4.09
N LEU A 144 -12.80 16.05 4.64
CA LEU A 144 -11.73 15.43 5.42
C LEU A 144 -12.23 14.89 6.77
N GLN A 145 -13.35 15.41 7.28
CA GLN A 145 -13.97 14.92 8.51
C GLN A 145 -14.64 13.56 8.27
N VAL A 146 -15.38 13.41 7.18
CA VAL A 146 -15.98 12.13 6.78
C VAL A 146 -14.87 11.10 6.53
N MET A 147 -13.82 11.48 5.83
CA MET A 147 -12.66 10.61 5.61
C MET A 147 -12.00 10.17 6.92
N HIS A 148 -11.85 11.09 7.89
CA HIS A 148 -11.32 10.75 9.21
C HIS A 148 -12.22 9.74 9.94
N GLY A 149 -13.54 9.91 9.86
CA GLY A 149 -14.52 8.96 10.37
C GLY A 149 -14.38 7.57 9.74
N ALA A 150 -14.14 7.49 8.44
CA ALA A 150 -13.95 6.23 7.73
C ALA A 150 -12.76 5.42 8.26
N PHE A 151 -11.64 6.08 8.59
CA PHE A 151 -10.51 5.42 9.26
C PHE A 151 -10.90 4.92 10.65
N LEU A 152 -11.57 5.74 11.47
CA LEU A 152 -11.93 5.39 12.85
C LEU A 152 -12.98 4.27 12.93
N ASN A 153 -13.83 4.14 11.92
CA ASN A 153 -14.92 3.16 11.86
C ASN A 153 -14.54 1.86 11.12
N GLY A 154 -13.30 1.72 10.67
CA GLY A 154 -12.82 0.49 10.04
C GLY A 154 -13.26 0.31 8.58
N GLN A 155 -13.69 1.37 7.90
CA GLN A 155 -14.07 1.33 6.48
C GLN A 155 -12.86 1.21 5.56
N ILE A 156 -11.71 1.77 5.96
CA ILE A 156 -10.45 1.63 5.23
C ILE A 156 -9.79 0.30 5.61
N ASN A 157 -9.46 -0.55 4.65
CA ASN A 157 -9.03 -1.94 4.88
C ASN A 157 -7.79 -2.07 5.77
N ILE A 158 -6.84 -1.14 5.68
CA ILE A 158 -5.64 -1.16 6.52
C ILE A 158 -5.98 -1.15 8.02
N THR A 159 -7.10 -0.56 8.42
CA THR A 159 -7.49 -0.47 9.84
C THR A 159 -7.86 -1.83 10.43
N LYS A 160 -8.35 -2.77 9.63
CA LYS A 160 -8.62 -4.16 10.06
C LYS A 160 -7.32 -4.86 10.45
N ILE A 161 -6.29 -4.67 9.64
CA ILE A 161 -4.95 -5.25 9.89
C ILE A 161 -4.30 -4.57 11.08
N LEU A 162 -4.38 -3.24 11.17
CA LEU A 162 -3.88 -2.49 12.30
C LEU A 162 -4.59 -2.88 13.61
N GLY A 163 -5.90 -3.18 13.56
CA GLY A 163 -6.66 -3.68 14.70
C GLY A 163 -6.08 -4.99 15.23
N ALA A 164 -5.90 -5.98 14.36
CA ALA A 164 -5.29 -7.26 14.72
C ALA A 164 -3.85 -7.09 15.26
N LEU A 165 -3.07 -6.19 14.64
CA LEU A 165 -1.72 -5.88 15.12
C LEU A 165 -1.75 -5.22 16.51
N CYS A 166 -2.69 -4.31 16.77
CA CYS A 166 -2.86 -3.69 18.08
C CYS A 166 -3.22 -4.73 19.16
N GLU A 167 -4.06 -5.72 18.84
CA GLU A 167 -4.36 -6.83 19.75
C GLU A 167 -3.09 -7.60 20.12
N VAL A 168 -2.24 -7.92 19.14
CA VAL A 168 -0.96 -8.58 19.39
C VAL A 168 -0.05 -7.71 20.26
N ILE A 169 0.10 -6.41 19.92
CA ILE A 169 0.95 -5.47 20.67
C ILE A 169 0.49 -5.35 22.12
N ALA A 170 -0.82 -5.37 22.39
CA ALA A 170 -1.36 -5.29 23.75
C ALA A 170 -0.92 -6.45 24.66
N HIS A 171 -0.52 -7.60 24.11
CA HIS A 171 0.01 -8.74 24.86
C HIS A 171 1.50 -8.63 25.19
N TYR A 172 2.20 -7.63 24.63
CA TYR A 172 3.62 -7.41 24.92
C TYR A 172 3.80 -6.20 25.85
N PRO A 173 4.78 -6.24 26.76
CA PRO A 173 5.11 -5.10 27.59
C PRO A 173 5.85 -4.04 26.76
N CYS A 174 5.08 -3.24 26.02
CA CYS A 174 5.62 -2.17 25.17
C CYS A 174 5.61 -0.84 25.94
N ASP A 175 6.76 -0.20 26.08
CA ASP A 175 6.89 1.14 26.68
C ASP A 175 6.63 2.25 25.68
N MET A 176 6.91 2.01 24.41
CA MET A 176 6.78 2.99 23.33
C MET A 176 6.43 2.32 22.01
N LEU A 177 5.56 2.95 21.24
CA LEU A 177 5.23 2.56 19.88
C LEU A 177 5.75 3.62 18.90
N LEU A 178 6.63 3.21 18.00
CA LEU A 178 7.14 4.05 16.93
C LEU A 178 6.38 3.75 15.63
N LEU A 179 5.76 4.77 15.05
CA LEU A 179 5.07 4.68 13.77
C LEU A 179 5.95 5.25 12.66
N THR A 180 6.24 4.44 11.67
CA THR A 180 7.07 4.81 10.52
C THR A 180 6.40 4.43 9.20
N GLY A 181 7.02 4.84 8.08
CA GLY A 181 6.45 4.67 6.76
C GLY A 181 5.40 5.73 6.41
N ARG A 182 5.12 5.91 5.13
CA ARG A 182 4.24 6.99 4.67
C ARG A 182 2.82 6.95 5.26
N PRO A 183 2.16 5.80 5.43
CA PRO A 183 0.83 5.74 6.04
C PRO A 183 0.77 6.30 7.47
N SER A 184 1.88 6.30 8.20
CA SER A 184 1.92 6.87 9.56
C SER A 184 1.70 8.39 9.60
N ARG A 185 1.77 9.08 8.46
CA ARG A 185 1.44 10.51 8.34
C ARG A 185 -0.05 10.80 8.40
N LEU A 186 -0.89 9.81 8.08
CA LEU A 186 -2.33 9.97 8.03
C LEU A 186 -2.92 10.09 9.44
N PRO A 187 -3.63 11.19 9.76
CA PRO A 187 -4.20 11.42 11.10
C PRO A 187 -5.12 10.29 11.56
N GLY A 188 -5.90 9.70 10.64
CA GLY A 188 -6.80 8.61 10.95
C GLY A 188 -6.09 7.32 11.39
N ILE A 189 -4.94 7.01 10.82
CA ILE A 189 -4.12 5.87 11.27
C ILE A 189 -3.61 6.10 12.68
N GLN A 190 -3.09 7.28 12.97
CA GLN A 190 -2.62 7.62 14.31
C GLN A 190 -3.76 7.60 15.33
N ALA A 191 -4.91 8.17 14.98
CA ALA A 191 -6.10 8.20 15.83
C ALA A 191 -6.67 6.80 16.07
N PHE A 192 -6.72 5.95 15.03
CA PHE A 192 -7.15 4.57 15.15
C PHE A 192 -6.26 3.77 16.11
N ILE A 193 -4.94 3.86 15.96
CA ILE A 193 -3.99 3.17 16.84
C ILE A 193 -4.13 3.66 18.29
N ARG A 194 -4.28 4.98 18.51
CA ARG A 194 -4.51 5.54 19.84
C ARG A 194 -5.82 5.06 20.47
N LYS A 195 -6.86 4.84 19.66
CA LYS A 195 -8.13 4.28 20.09
C LYS A 195 -8.01 2.81 20.50
N MET A 196 -7.19 2.03 19.79
CA MET A 196 -7.07 0.59 19.99
C MET A 196 -6.07 0.19 21.09
N LEU A 197 -5.02 0.99 21.30
CA LEU A 197 -3.97 0.67 22.26
C LEU A 197 -4.10 1.50 23.55
N PRO A 198 -4.07 0.86 24.73
CA PRO A 198 -4.13 1.56 26.03
C PRO A 198 -2.77 2.17 26.42
N LEU A 199 -2.03 2.72 25.46
CA LEU A 199 -0.79 3.42 25.70
C LEU A 199 -1.03 4.91 25.91
N PRO A 200 -0.32 5.56 26.84
CA PRO A 200 -0.37 7.02 26.96
C PRO A 200 -0.04 7.67 25.61
N PRO A 201 -0.74 8.75 25.22
CA PRO A 201 -0.55 9.42 23.93
C PRO A 201 0.91 9.81 23.65
N GLY A 202 1.67 10.21 24.66
CA GLY A 202 3.08 10.56 24.53
C GLY A 202 4.03 9.35 24.28
N ARG A 203 3.52 8.13 24.36
CA ARG A 203 4.27 6.90 24.05
C ARG A 203 3.97 6.32 22.68
N ILE A 204 3.07 6.93 21.92
CA ILE A 204 2.82 6.63 20.53
C ILE A 204 3.41 7.76 19.70
N LEU A 205 4.56 7.49 19.07
CA LEU A 205 5.34 8.50 18.36
C LEU A 205 5.33 8.21 16.85
N ALA A 206 4.68 9.09 16.08
CA ALA A 206 4.85 9.10 14.64
C ALA A 206 6.19 9.79 14.31
N LEU A 207 7.09 9.10 13.62
CA LEU A 207 8.46 9.55 13.41
C LEU A 207 8.57 10.86 12.61
N GLN A 208 7.56 11.20 11.80
CA GLN A 208 7.48 12.53 11.16
C GLN A 208 7.47 13.70 12.15
N ASN A 209 7.03 13.46 13.39
CA ASN A 209 6.99 14.46 14.45
C ASN A 209 8.28 14.44 15.30
N TYR A 210 9.22 13.55 14.98
CA TYR A 210 10.46 13.44 15.73
C TYR A 210 11.46 14.49 15.27
N ARG A 211 11.98 15.28 16.24
CA ARG A 211 12.97 16.32 15.97
C ARG A 211 14.37 15.72 15.95
N THR A 212 14.98 15.70 14.80
CA THR A 212 16.36 15.22 14.60
C THR A 212 17.40 16.33 14.56
N GLY A 213 16.95 17.57 14.36
CA GLY A 213 17.89 18.65 14.01
C GLY A 213 18.41 18.52 12.56
N GLY A 214 19.57 19.05 12.31
CA GLY A 214 20.16 19.10 10.95
C GLY A 214 20.95 17.86 10.53
N TRP A 215 21.12 16.84 11.38
CA TRP A 215 21.92 15.67 11.05
C TRP A 215 21.19 14.65 10.16
N TYR A 216 19.86 14.64 10.22
CA TYR A 216 19.07 13.68 9.45
C TYR A 216 18.99 14.10 7.97
N PRO A 217 19.37 13.24 7.00
CA PRO A 217 19.52 13.66 5.60
C PRO A 217 18.22 14.15 4.95
N PHE A 218 17.08 13.62 5.40
CA PHE A 218 15.75 13.93 4.85
C PHE A 218 14.90 14.69 5.88
N HIS A 219 15.49 15.74 6.48
CA HIS A 219 14.76 16.59 7.41
C HIS A 219 14.18 17.82 6.71
N LYS A 220 13.06 18.32 7.27
CA LYS A 220 12.50 19.63 6.96
C LYS A 220 12.25 20.36 8.28
N ASN A 221 12.84 21.53 8.45
CA ASN A 221 12.76 22.30 9.70
C ASN A 221 13.20 21.48 10.94
N GLY A 222 14.13 20.56 10.78
CA GLY A 222 14.64 19.71 11.86
C GLY A 222 13.73 18.54 12.25
N LEU A 223 12.63 18.31 11.55
CA LEU A 223 11.76 17.14 11.67
C LEU A 223 12.00 16.16 10.51
N ILE A 224 11.71 14.90 10.72
CA ILE A 224 11.76 13.89 9.63
C ILE A 224 10.66 14.24 8.62
N ASP A 225 11.04 14.61 7.41
CA ASP A 225 10.07 15.00 6.36
C ASP A 225 9.39 13.77 5.74
N ASP A 226 10.18 12.75 5.38
CA ASP A 226 9.66 11.50 4.86
C ASP A 226 9.95 10.33 5.80
N PRO A 227 8.95 9.86 6.57
CA PRO A 227 9.12 8.73 7.48
C PRO A 227 9.44 7.41 6.75
N LYS A 228 9.24 7.30 5.43
CA LYS A 228 9.65 6.14 4.64
C LYS A 228 11.17 5.98 4.62
N SER A 229 11.92 7.08 4.71
CA SER A 229 13.38 7.08 4.72
C SER A 229 13.99 6.54 6.03
N THR A 230 13.23 6.45 7.11
CA THR A 230 13.74 6.07 8.43
C THR A 230 14.35 4.67 8.47
N ALA A 231 13.83 3.72 7.70
CA ALA A 231 14.37 2.38 7.62
C ALA A 231 15.78 2.39 7.00
N SER A 232 15.98 3.11 5.89
CA SER A 232 17.28 3.20 5.21
C SER A 232 18.31 3.94 6.04
N VAL A 233 17.92 5.08 6.63
CA VAL A 233 18.81 5.85 7.51
C VAL A 233 19.16 5.07 8.77
N GLY A 234 18.19 4.39 9.37
CA GLY A 234 18.42 3.52 10.53
C GLY A 234 19.37 2.36 10.22
N ALA A 235 19.20 1.70 9.08
CA ALA A 235 20.09 0.62 8.64
C ALA A 235 21.52 1.13 8.44
N MET A 236 21.69 2.31 7.84
CA MET A 236 22.99 2.94 7.68
C MET A 236 23.63 3.25 9.04
N LEU A 237 22.88 3.80 9.98
CA LEU A 237 23.39 4.09 11.34
C LEU A 237 23.79 2.80 12.06
N CYS A 238 23.01 1.74 11.95
CA CYS A 238 23.35 0.43 12.53
C CYS A 238 24.68 -0.09 11.95
N LEU A 239 24.87 0.02 10.63
CA LEU A 239 26.12 -0.38 9.98
C LEU A 239 27.32 0.45 10.46
N LEU A 240 27.17 1.77 10.53
CA LEU A 240 28.23 2.67 11.02
C LEU A 240 28.58 2.37 12.49
N CYS A 241 27.59 2.08 13.34
CA CYS A 241 27.82 1.70 14.73
C CYS A 241 28.47 0.30 14.86
N ALA A 242 28.09 -0.64 14.01
CA ALA A 242 28.70 -1.98 13.98
C ALA A 242 30.17 -1.91 13.54
N ASN A 243 30.52 -0.99 12.63
CA ASN A 243 31.89 -0.76 12.16
C ASN A 243 32.68 0.23 13.03
N HIS A 244 32.16 0.59 14.20
CA HIS A 244 32.79 1.56 15.12
C HIS A 244 33.06 2.94 14.51
N SER A 245 32.33 3.32 13.46
CA SER A 245 32.46 4.61 12.79
C SER A 245 31.73 5.75 13.52
N VAL A 246 30.85 5.43 14.45
CA VAL A 246 30.16 6.40 15.33
C VAL A 246 30.78 6.31 16.72
N PRO A 247 31.43 7.36 17.22
CA PRO A 247 32.05 7.34 18.55
C PRO A 247 31.00 7.08 19.64
N ASN A 248 31.36 6.23 20.61
CA ASN A 248 30.54 5.92 21.77
C ASN A 248 29.22 5.15 21.51
N PHE A 249 28.95 4.73 20.28
CA PHE A 249 27.82 3.90 19.94
C PHE A 249 28.26 2.58 19.33
N TYR A 250 27.77 1.48 19.88
CA TYR A 250 28.13 0.13 19.47
C TYR A 250 26.86 -0.66 19.21
N PHE A 251 26.75 -1.23 18.02
CA PHE A 251 25.60 -2.05 17.62
C PHE A 251 26.02 -3.51 17.44
N ARG A 252 25.30 -4.43 18.06
CA ARG A 252 25.50 -5.87 17.92
C ARG A 252 24.23 -6.51 17.37
N SER A 253 24.32 -7.02 16.14
CA SER A 253 23.21 -7.69 15.45
C SER A 253 23.13 -9.21 15.70
N SER A 254 24.03 -9.78 16.49
CA SER A 254 24.15 -11.25 16.69
C SER A 254 22.87 -11.90 17.24
N ALA A 255 22.00 -11.13 17.92
CA ALA A 255 20.73 -11.61 18.44
C ALA A 255 19.58 -11.50 17.42
N LEU A 256 19.77 -10.80 16.30
CA LEU A 256 18.79 -10.71 15.23
C LEU A 256 18.91 -11.93 14.33
N LYS A 257 17.90 -12.77 14.36
CA LYS A 257 17.81 -13.92 13.46
C LYS A 257 17.23 -13.46 12.13
N PRO A 258 17.87 -13.81 11.01
CA PRO A 258 17.26 -13.63 9.70
C PRO A 258 15.92 -14.37 9.64
N TYR A 259 14.95 -13.76 8.99
CA TYR A 259 13.60 -14.29 8.88
C TYR A 259 13.14 -14.28 7.43
N SER A 260 12.59 -15.40 6.99
CA SER A 260 11.90 -15.48 5.70
C SER A 260 10.43 -15.78 5.90
N THR A 261 9.57 -15.06 5.21
CA THR A 261 8.12 -15.29 5.19
C THR A 261 7.71 -16.29 4.11
N ILE A 262 8.66 -16.73 3.29
CA ILE A 262 8.40 -17.69 2.20
C ILE A 262 8.04 -19.05 2.80
N LYS A 263 6.87 -19.56 2.44
CA LYS A 263 6.39 -20.89 2.86
C LYS A 263 6.27 -21.85 1.68
N HIS A 264 5.88 -21.33 0.53
CA HIS A 264 5.68 -22.16 -0.66
C HIS A 264 6.37 -21.49 -1.85
N LEU A 265 7.06 -22.29 -2.64
CA LEU A 265 7.62 -21.91 -3.95
C LEU A 265 6.86 -22.63 -5.06
N GLY A 266 6.61 -21.94 -6.15
CA GLY A 266 5.88 -22.52 -7.25
C GLY A 266 5.93 -21.69 -8.54
N VAL A 267 5.25 -22.17 -9.55
CA VAL A 267 5.05 -21.44 -10.78
C VAL A 267 3.94 -20.41 -10.58
N ILE A 268 4.24 -19.17 -10.90
CA ILE A 268 3.31 -18.03 -10.76
C ILE A 268 2.66 -17.73 -12.12
N ASP A 269 1.35 -17.61 -12.13
CA ASP A 269 0.58 -17.22 -13.31
C ASP A 269 0.63 -15.71 -13.59
N LEU A 270 -0.04 -15.27 -14.65
CA LEU A 270 -0.12 -13.85 -15.03
C LEU A 270 -0.93 -13.00 -14.03
N SER A 271 -1.78 -13.63 -13.24
CA SER A 271 -2.57 -13.00 -12.19
C SER A 271 -1.85 -12.93 -10.85
N ASN A 272 -0.57 -13.31 -10.81
CA ASN A 272 0.24 -13.44 -9.60
C ASN A 272 -0.33 -14.43 -8.57
N ILE A 273 -0.86 -15.55 -9.04
CA ILE A 273 -1.36 -16.64 -8.21
C ILE A 273 -0.49 -17.87 -8.40
N ILE A 274 -0.27 -18.63 -7.35
CA ILE A 274 0.29 -19.98 -7.35
C ILE A 274 -0.82 -20.91 -6.89
N THR A 275 -1.36 -21.72 -7.78
CA THR A 275 -2.36 -22.73 -7.41
C THR A 275 -1.68 -23.89 -6.65
N ASP A 276 -2.47 -24.73 -5.99
CA ASP A 276 -1.89 -25.87 -5.27
C ASP A 276 -1.24 -26.89 -6.22
N ALA A 277 -1.69 -26.94 -7.46
CA ALA A 277 -1.08 -27.78 -8.49
C ALA A 277 0.29 -27.25 -8.93
N ASP A 278 0.50 -25.94 -8.84
CA ASP A 278 1.71 -25.26 -9.30
C ASP A 278 2.76 -25.07 -8.19
N VAL A 279 2.45 -25.50 -6.95
CA VAL A 279 3.39 -25.47 -5.83
C VAL A 279 4.45 -26.57 -6.02
N LEU A 280 5.69 -26.16 -6.16
CA LEU A 280 6.84 -27.05 -6.30
C LEU A 280 7.40 -27.48 -4.93
N TYR A 281 7.47 -26.54 -3.99
CA TYR A 281 7.96 -26.79 -2.62
C TYR A 281 6.98 -26.22 -1.62
N ARG A 282 6.60 -27.04 -0.63
CA ARG A 282 5.66 -26.72 0.45
C ARG A 282 6.37 -26.59 1.78
N ASP A 283 5.81 -25.79 2.67
CA ASP A 283 6.20 -25.66 4.07
C ASP A 283 7.70 -25.45 4.29
N LEU A 284 8.29 -24.63 3.42
CA LEU A 284 9.71 -24.32 3.46
C LEU A 284 10.11 -23.73 4.83
N LYS A 285 11.19 -24.25 5.36
CA LYS A 285 11.79 -23.77 6.61
C LYS A 285 12.87 -22.75 6.28
N SER A 286 12.92 -21.69 7.08
CA SER A 286 14.01 -20.73 7.03
C SER A 286 15.01 -21.05 8.12
N ALA A 287 16.27 -21.23 7.76
CA ALA A 287 17.38 -21.31 8.69
C ALA A 287 18.35 -20.17 8.37
N ASP A 288 18.65 -19.34 9.36
CA ASP A 288 19.55 -18.18 9.26
C ASP A 288 19.27 -17.25 8.07
N GLY A 289 17.96 -17.05 7.75
CA GLY A 289 17.48 -16.21 6.65
C GLY A 289 17.61 -16.82 5.26
N ARG A 290 18.08 -18.04 5.18
CA ARG A 290 18.13 -18.82 3.94
C ARG A 290 16.96 -19.80 3.94
N ILE A 291 16.35 -19.97 2.78
CA ILE A 291 15.38 -21.02 2.58
C ILE A 291 16.19 -22.28 2.30
N VAL A 292 15.98 -23.29 3.13
CA VAL A 292 16.56 -24.61 2.91
C VAL A 292 15.58 -25.38 2.03
N LEU A 293 15.96 -25.65 0.81
CA LEU A 293 15.24 -26.59 -0.04
C LEU A 293 15.56 -28.02 0.45
N PRO A 294 14.56 -28.92 0.53
CA PRO A 294 14.82 -30.31 0.88
C PRO A 294 15.76 -30.93 -0.15
N GLU A 295 16.72 -31.72 0.32
CA GLU A 295 17.60 -32.49 -0.58
C GLU A 295 16.79 -33.49 -1.38
N ILE A 296 17.17 -33.64 -2.67
CA ILE A 296 16.52 -34.61 -3.56
C ILE A 296 16.79 -36.02 -2.98
N GLY A 297 15.79 -36.63 -2.35
CA GLY A 297 15.87 -38.00 -1.83
C GLY A 297 15.48 -38.18 -0.37
N GLU A 298 15.43 -37.15 0.48
CA GLU A 298 14.98 -37.29 1.86
C GLU A 298 13.51 -36.82 2.02
N GLY A 299 12.60 -37.78 2.08
CA GLY A 299 11.20 -37.52 2.48
C GLY A 299 10.28 -36.90 1.42
N LEU A 300 10.73 -36.80 0.20
CA LEU A 300 9.89 -36.47 -0.94
C LEU A 300 9.39 -37.75 -1.57
N ASP A 301 8.07 -37.88 -1.73
CA ASP A 301 7.52 -38.82 -2.70
C ASP A 301 8.31 -38.67 -4.01
N ALA A 302 8.59 -39.79 -4.67
CA ALA A 302 9.38 -39.89 -5.91
C ALA A 302 8.86 -39.04 -7.10
N ARG A 303 8.08 -38.00 -6.82
CA ARG A 303 7.37 -37.11 -7.73
C ARG A 303 7.82 -35.66 -7.68
N THR A 304 8.83 -35.29 -6.87
CA THR A 304 9.36 -33.93 -6.98
C THR A 304 10.29 -33.91 -8.19
N PRO A 305 9.80 -33.39 -9.34
CA PRO A 305 10.66 -33.35 -10.52
C PRO A 305 11.81 -32.39 -10.24
N ALA A 306 12.98 -32.74 -10.76
CA ALA A 306 14.01 -31.75 -10.95
C ALA A 306 13.36 -30.54 -11.62
N LEU A 307 13.61 -29.32 -11.08
CA LEU A 307 12.98 -28.11 -11.57
C LEU A 307 13.44 -27.85 -13.00
N GLU A 308 12.66 -28.29 -13.98
CA GLU A 308 12.91 -27.97 -15.38
C GLU A 308 12.28 -26.61 -15.68
N MET A 309 13.10 -25.56 -15.74
CA MET A 309 12.67 -24.22 -16.09
C MET A 309 12.55 -24.11 -17.62
N ARG A 310 11.34 -23.86 -18.10
CA ARG A 310 11.10 -23.42 -19.47
C ARG A 310 11.16 -21.91 -19.57
N GLY A 311 11.55 -21.34 -20.70
CA GLY A 311 11.82 -19.92 -20.86
C GLY A 311 10.64 -18.97 -20.59
N ASP A 312 9.41 -19.49 -20.57
CA ASP A 312 8.16 -18.76 -20.28
C ASP A 312 7.67 -18.95 -18.83
N MET A 313 8.32 -19.81 -18.05
CA MET A 313 7.94 -20.05 -16.67
C MET A 313 8.40 -18.92 -15.76
N ARG A 314 7.51 -18.48 -14.90
CA ARG A 314 7.80 -17.51 -13.84
C ARG A 314 7.77 -18.21 -12.49
N LEU A 315 8.84 -18.11 -11.73
CA LEU A 315 8.86 -18.58 -10.36
C LEU A 315 8.39 -17.48 -9.41
N GLY A 316 7.65 -17.88 -8.40
CA GLY A 316 7.17 -17.02 -7.34
C GLY A 316 7.12 -17.74 -6.01
N PHE A 317 6.72 -16.98 -4.99
CA PHE A 317 6.51 -17.52 -3.66
C PHE A 317 5.20 -17.01 -3.07
N ARG A 318 4.63 -17.80 -2.18
CA ARG A 318 3.51 -17.39 -1.33
C ARG A 318 3.84 -17.67 0.14
N GLN A 319 3.25 -16.84 1.00
CA GLN A 319 3.44 -16.91 2.46
C GLN A 319 2.38 -17.78 3.14
N LEU A 320 1.22 -17.92 2.51
CA LEU A 320 0.06 -18.63 3.05
C LEU A 320 -0.24 -19.87 2.21
N ALA A 321 -0.84 -20.87 2.85
CA ALA A 321 -1.26 -22.08 2.17
C ALA A 321 -2.42 -21.88 1.19
N ALA A 322 -3.25 -20.83 1.38
CA ALA A 322 -4.44 -20.62 0.55
C ALA A 322 -4.10 -20.11 -0.86
N GLU A 323 -4.67 -20.74 -1.87
CA GLU A 323 -4.48 -20.40 -3.29
C GLU A 323 -4.95 -18.99 -3.66
N ARG A 324 -5.91 -18.45 -2.90
CA ARG A 324 -6.53 -17.14 -3.19
C ARG A 324 -5.65 -15.94 -2.86
N TRP A 325 -4.48 -16.16 -2.29
CA TRP A 325 -3.57 -15.08 -1.91
C TRP A 325 -2.56 -14.84 -3.02
N SER A 326 -2.38 -13.56 -3.38
CA SER A 326 -1.39 -13.17 -4.36
C SER A 326 0.00 -13.68 -3.97
N ALA A 327 0.66 -14.30 -4.93
CA ALA A 327 2.07 -14.67 -4.82
C ALA A 327 2.95 -13.47 -5.20
N SER A 328 4.20 -13.50 -4.77
CA SER A 328 5.21 -12.52 -5.17
C SER A 328 6.23 -13.19 -6.10
N PRO A 329 6.63 -12.55 -7.20
CA PRO A 329 7.65 -13.10 -8.08
C PRO A 329 9.02 -13.11 -7.40
N LEU A 330 9.84 -14.08 -7.72
CA LEU A 330 11.26 -14.13 -7.41
C LEU A 330 12.02 -13.42 -8.53
N TYR A 331 12.68 -12.33 -8.23
CA TYR A 331 13.38 -11.53 -9.24
C TYR A 331 14.75 -12.07 -9.64
N THR A 332 15.34 -12.93 -8.83
CA THR A 332 16.67 -13.49 -9.12
C THR A 332 16.75 -14.92 -8.61
N LEU A 333 16.85 -15.87 -9.54
CA LEU A 333 17.29 -17.20 -9.27
C LEU A 333 18.63 -17.37 -9.99
N SER A 334 19.73 -17.46 -9.25
CA SER A 334 20.99 -17.92 -9.79
C SER A 334 21.15 -19.39 -9.44
N PHE A 335 21.16 -20.23 -10.45
CA PHE A 335 21.55 -21.61 -10.30
C PHE A 335 23.07 -21.66 -10.48
N THR A 336 23.79 -22.07 -9.44
CA THR A 336 25.18 -22.50 -9.59
C THR A 336 25.14 -23.95 -10.05
N PRO A 337 25.89 -24.32 -11.10
CA PRO A 337 25.94 -25.69 -11.59
C PRO A 337 26.51 -26.65 -10.57
#